data_5ddda99d46a7a3513a4ada2627007441
#
_entry.id   5ddda99d46a7a3513a4ada2627007441
#
_cell.length_a   1.000
_cell.length_b   1.000
_cell.length_c   1.000
_cell.angle_alpha   90.00
_cell.angle_beta   90.00
_cell.angle_gamma   90.00
#
_symmetry.space_group_name_H-M   'P 1'
#
loop_
_entity.id
_entity.type
_entity.pdbx_description
1 polymer ?
#
loop_
_entity_poly.entity_id
_entity_poly.type
_entity_poly.pdbx_seq_one_letter_code
_entity_poly.pdbx_strand_id
1 'polypeptide(L)'
;VKTFFGYIALIDLEKDLKRTRNDETFFKEKSKTNPHETNLDVLKRILFIFAKKYPDICYVQGLNEILATIFYCFSIDQNPYFNLEVEADSFYCFELLVTKVGDIYISDKDYSETGLQTRLNYVKFILKTIDYELYSALNEAKVDVALVAFRWYSLFFSQEFSIKGTMRLWDYLLSHDDIFHFLNVLCICALKAKRKQLLSHDFSEVMTALQEFSDSDLSPMIAKIKEIDGEIEEHKDFLDYNTFTHRK
;
A
#
# COMPACT_ATOMS: atom_id res chain seq x y z
N VAL A 1 -6.20 24.53 -17.21
CA VAL A 1 -5.46 23.95 -16.08
C VAL A 1 -5.85 22.47 -15.92
N LYS A 2 -7.16 22.10 -15.76
CA LYS A 2 -7.61 20.69 -15.60
C LYS A 2 -7.20 19.76 -16.78
N THR A 3 -7.10 20.26 -17.99
CA THR A 3 -6.69 19.48 -19.19
C THR A 3 -5.19 19.17 -19.17
N PHE A 4 -4.38 20.06 -18.64
CA PHE A 4 -2.92 19.90 -18.54
C PHE A 4 -2.54 18.87 -17.45
N PHE A 5 -3.17 18.93 -16.28
CA PHE A 5 -2.99 17.92 -15.22
C PHE A 5 -3.41 16.51 -15.68
N GLY A 6 -4.51 16.40 -16.41
CA GLY A 6 -4.92 15.12 -17.00
C GLY A 6 -3.92 14.54 -18.01
N TYR A 7 -3.18 15.39 -18.73
CA TYR A 7 -2.16 14.95 -19.69
C TYR A 7 -0.88 14.46 -18.97
N ILE A 8 -0.44 15.15 -17.92
CA ILE A 8 0.72 14.74 -17.10
C ILE A 8 0.42 13.39 -16.42
N ALA A 9 -0.74 13.24 -15.80
CA ALA A 9 -1.17 12.01 -15.18
C ALA A 9 -1.18 10.81 -16.15
N LEU A 10 -1.53 11.02 -17.41
CA LEU A 10 -1.47 9.98 -18.46
C LEU A 10 -0.04 9.58 -18.82
N ILE A 11 0.91 10.55 -18.88
CA ILE A 11 2.32 10.24 -19.14
C ILE A 11 2.92 9.41 -18.00
N ASP A 12 2.61 9.75 -16.76
CA ASP A 12 3.11 9.02 -15.61
C ASP A 12 2.44 7.64 -15.50
N LEU A 13 1.16 7.53 -15.79
CA LEU A 13 0.46 6.25 -15.91
C LEU A 13 1.15 5.32 -16.94
N GLU A 14 1.50 5.83 -18.14
CA GLU A 14 2.16 5.01 -19.16
C GLU A 14 3.57 4.54 -18.75
N LYS A 15 4.30 5.35 -18.00
CA LYS A 15 5.60 4.96 -17.44
C LYS A 15 5.43 3.87 -16.39
N ASP A 16 4.46 4.03 -15.50
CA ASP A 16 4.19 3.10 -14.42
C ASP A 16 3.72 1.74 -14.95
N LEU A 17 2.84 1.72 -15.94
CA LEU A 17 2.36 0.48 -16.56
C LEU A 17 3.51 -0.34 -17.17
N LYS A 18 4.52 0.30 -17.76
CA LYS A 18 5.69 -0.41 -18.32
C LYS A 18 6.50 -1.16 -17.28
N ARG A 19 6.43 -0.75 -16.03
CA ARG A 19 7.15 -1.36 -14.90
C ARG A 19 6.27 -2.13 -13.94
N THR A 20 4.93 -2.12 -14.17
CA THR A 20 3.96 -2.85 -13.35
C THR A 20 4.29 -4.33 -13.36
N ARG A 21 4.54 -4.89 -12.18
CA ARG A 21 4.75 -6.33 -11.97
C ARG A 21 5.60 -6.98 -13.06
N ASN A 22 6.79 -6.42 -13.31
CA ASN A 22 7.69 -6.95 -14.34
C ASN A 22 8.18 -8.38 -14.06
N ASP A 23 8.05 -8.83 -12.82
CA ASP A 23 8.26 -10.20 -12.34
C ASP A 23 7.20 -11.20 -12.82
N GLU A 24 6.03 -10.71 -13.30
CA GLU A 24 4.91 -11.54 -13.74
C GLU A 24 4.67 -11.40 -15.25
N THR A 25 4.80 -12.50 -15.99
CA THR A 25 4.54 -12.52 -17.45
C THR A 25 3.08 -12.26 -17.79
N PHE A 26 2.16 -12.62 -16.88
CA PHE A 26 0.72 -12.47 -17.01
C PHE A 26 0.29 -11.11 -17.55
N PHE A 27 0.91 -10.03 -17.08
CA PHE A 27 0.51 -8.67 -17.49
C PHE A 27 0.84 -8.35 -18.95
N LYS A 28 1.83 -9.02 -19.53
CA LYS A 28 2.23 -8.91 -20.95
C LYS A 28 1.48 -9.86 -21.86
N GLU A 29 0.73 -10.80 -21.31
CA GLU A 29 -0.09 -11.74 -22.06
C GLU A 29 -1.31 -11.07 -22.64
N LYS A 30 -1.91 -11.74 -23.65
CA LYS A 30 -3.16 -11.28 -24.25
C LYS A 30 -4.32 -11.41 -23.27
N SER A 31 -5.17 -10.40 -23.27
CA SER A 31 -6.40 -10.43 -22.48
C SER A 31 -7.32 -11.56 -22.95
N LYS A 32 -7.92 -12.27 -21.99
CA LYS A 32 -8.89 -13.33 -22.27
C LYS A 32 -10.14 -12.83 -22.97
N THR A 33 -10.51 -11.55 -22.75
CA THR A 33 -11.71 -10.94 -23.31
C THR A 33 -11.47 -10.29 -24.68
N ASN A 34 -10.24 -9.84 -24.96
CA ASN A 34 -9.87 -9.25 -26.24
C ASN A 34 -8.45 -9.66 -26.67
N PRO A 35 -8.29 -10.54 -27.68
CA PRO A 35 -6.98 -11.03 -28.12
C PRO A 35 -6.10 -9.96 -28.80
N HIS A 36 -6.62 -8.78 -29.09
CA HIS A 36 -5.87 -7.64 -29.66
C HIS A 36 -5.19 -6.79 -28.58
N GLU A 37 -5.57 -6.95 -27.31
CA GLU A 37 -5.07 -6.20 -26.15
C GLU A 37 -4.26 -7.10 -25.23
N THR A 38 -3.36 -6.47 -24.45
CA THR A 38 -2.68 -7.13 -23.33
C THR A 38 -3.43 -6.86 -22.02
N ASN A 39 -3.11 -7.61 -20.98
CA ASN A 39 -3.64 -7.33 -19.64
C ASN A 39 -3.22 -5.93 -19.14
N LEU A 40 -2.05 -5.41 -19.54
CA LEU A 40 -1.66 -4.01 -19.27
C LEU A 40 -2.57 -2.98 -19.95
N ASP A 41 -3.06 -3.26 -21.14
CA ASP A 41 -3.99 -2.36 -21.84
C ASP A 41 -5.33 -2.27 -21.10
N VAL A 42 -5.77 -3.38 -20.50
CA VAL A 42 -6.95 -3.41 -19.63
C VAL A 42 -6.72 -2.56 -18.37
N LEU A 43 -5.59 -2.74 -17.68
CA LEU A 43 -5.24 -1.91 -16.52
C LEU A 43 -5.20 -0.42 -16.88
N LYS A 44 -4.60 -0.07 -18.02
CA LYS A 44 -4.55 1.32 -18.52
C LYS A 44 -5.95 1.90 -18.64
N ARG A 45 -6.89 1.15 -19.22
CA ARG A 45 -8.28 1.58 -19.41
C ARG A 45 -8.99 1.82 -18.09
N ILE A 46 -8.86 0.89 -17.14
CA ILE A 46 -9.46 1.01 -15.80
C ILE A 46 -8.92 2.27 -15.09
N LEU A 47 -7.61 2.45 -15.03
CA LEU A 47 -6.98 3.59 -14.36
C LEU A 47 -7.33 4.93 -15.03
N PHE A 48 -7.44 4.93 -16.35
CA PHE A 48 -7.88 6.12 -17.09
C PHE A 48 -9.33 6.51 -16.74
N ILE A 49 -10.23 5.53 -16.72
CA ILE A 49 -11.65 5.75 -16.37
C ILE A 49 -11.75 6.23 -14.92
N PHE A 50 -11.01 5.59 -13.99
CA PHE A 50 -10.96 6.00 -12.59
C PHE A 50 -10.49 7.45 -12.43
N ALA A 51 -9.37 7.83 -13.05
CA ALA A 51 -8.83 9.18 -12.96
C ALA A 51 -9.79 10.24 -13.52
N LYS A 52 -10.62 9.89 -14.53
CA LYS A 52 -11.66 10.76 -15.05
C LYS A 52 -12.87 10.88 -14.13
N LYS A 53 -13.23 9.79 -13.48
CA LYS A 53 -14.37 9.74 -12.55
C LYS A 53 -14.06 10.45 -11.22
N TYR A 54 -12.82 10.39 -10.76
CA TYR A 54 -12.34 10.94 -9.48
C TYR A 54 -11.22 11.97 -9.69
N PRO A 55 -11.53 13.17 -10.21
CA PRO A 55 -10.52 14.17 -10.59
C PRO A 55 -9.74 14.74 -9.38
N ASP A 56 -10.26 14.61 -8.15
CA ASP A 56 -9.58 15.08 -6.93
C ASP A 56 -8.50 14.10 -6.48
N ILE A 57 -8.68 12.80 -6.69
CA ILE A 57 -7.66 11.76 -6.51
C ILE A 57 -6.79 11.68 -7.75
N CYS A 58 -7.41 11.66 -8.94
CA CYS A 58 -6.79 11.49 -10.23
C CYS A 58 -6.01 10.15 -10.33
N TYR A 59 -4.91 10.12 -11.09
CA TYR A 59 -3.94 9.02 -11.04
C TYR A 59 -2.78 9.43 -10.15
N VAL A 60 -2.51 8.63 -9.13
CA VAL A 60 -1.35 8.74 -8.25
C VAL A 60 -0.41 7.57 -8.56
N GLN A 61 0.88 7.84 -8.62
CA GLN A 61 1.91 6.84 -8.86
C GLN A 61 1.79 5.68 -7.86
N GLY A 62 1.73 4.45 -8.40
CA GLY A 62 1.60 3.22 -7.63
C GLY A 62 0.18 2.66 -7.56
N LEU A 63 -0.87 3.42 -7.92
CA LEU A 63 -2.23 2.88 -8.04
C LEU A 63 -2.32 1.72 -9.04
N ASN A 64 -1.42 1.68 -10.03
CA ASN A 64 -1.24 0.57 -10.96
C ASN A 64 -0.92 -0.76 -10.23
N GLU A 65 -0.12 -0.74 -9.16
CA GLU A 65 0.24 -1.94 -8.40
C GLU A 65 -0.94 -2.49 -7.59
N ILE A 66 -1.74 -1.57 -7.01
CA ILE A 66 -2.97 -1.94 -6.31
C ILE A 66 -3.95 -2.60 -7.28
N LEU A 67 -4.21 -1.94 -8.42
CA LEU A 67 -5.10 -2.48 -9.45
C LEU A 67 -4.57 -3.80 -10.02
N ALA A 68 -3.27 -3.89 -10.28
CA ALA A 68 -2.65 -5.12 -10.80
C ALA A 68 -2.93 -6.32 -9.89
N THR A 69 -2.82 -6.14 -8.58
CA THR A 69 -3.11 -7.21 -7.60
C THR A 69 -4.58 -7.65 -7.67
N ILE A 70 -5.52 -6.69 -7.72
CA ILE A 70 -6.97 -6.96 -7.83
C ILE A 70 -7.28 -7.67 -9.15
N PHE A 71 -6.79 -7.12 -10.26
CA PHE A 71 -7.03 -7.67 -11.58
C PHE A 71 -6.47 -9.09 -11.73
N TYR A 72 -5.28 -9.35 -11.21
CA TYR A 72 -4.68 -10.67 -11.19
C TYR A 72 -5.56 -11.65 -10.40
N CYS A 73 -6.02 -11.27 -9.21
CA CYS A 73 -6.88 -12.10 -8.37
C CYS A 73 -8.13 -12.58 -9.12
N PHE A 74 -8.87 -11.67 -9.76
CA PHE A 74 -10.06 -12.03 -10.55
C PHE A 74 -9.71 -12.83 -11.81
N SER A 75 -8.55 -12.57 -12.43
CA SER A 75 -8.16 -13.22 -13.69
C SER A 75 -7.71 -14.67 -13.54
N ILE A 76 -7.19 -15.06 -12.36
CA ILE A 76 -6.75 -16.44 -12.10
C ILE A 76 -7.88 -17.35 -11.67
N ASP A 77 -9.05 -16.81 -11.34
CA ASP A 77 -10.22 -17.62 -11.03
C ASP A 77 -10.56 -18.50 -12.24
N GLN A 78 -10.67 -19.80 -12.01
CA GLN A 78 -10.95 -20.77 -13.06
C GLN A 78 -12.43 -20.91 -13.38
N ASN A 79 -13.31 -20.21 -12.65
CA ASN A 79 -14.73 -20.23 -12.89
C ASN A 79 -15.07 -19.45 -14.18
N PRO A 80 -15.56 -20.13 -15.25
CA PRO A 80 -15.83 -19.48 -16.53
C PRO A 80 -16.91 -18.41 -16.47
N TYR A 81 -17.78 -18.44 -15.47
CA TYR A 81 -18.83 -17.42 -15.27
C TYR A 81 -18.26 -16.10 -14.79
N PHE A 82 -17.13 -16.07 -14.07
CA PHE A 82 -16.48 -14.84 -13.61
C PHE A 82 -15.53 -14.24 -14.63
N ASN A 83 -15.05 -15.01 -15.61
CA ASN A 83 -14.06 -14.55 -16.59
C ASN A 83 -14.55 -13.46 -17.56
N LEU A 84 -15.87 -13.30 -17.76
CA LEU A 84 -16.43 -12.32 -18.68
C LEU A 84 -16.50 -10.91 -18.10
N GLU A 85 -16.48 -10.76 -16.78
CA GLU A 85 -16.67 -9.50 -16.07
C GLU A 85 -15.45 -9.02 -15.31
N VAL A 86 -14.29 -9.71 -15.47
CA VAL A 86 -13.04 -9.45 -14.74
C VAL A 86 -12.63 -7.96 -14.78
N GLU A 87 -12.80 -7.29 -15.91
CA GLU A 87 -12.46 -5.88 -16.03
C GLU A 87 -13.40 -5.00 -15.19
N ALA A 88 -14.71 -5.25 -15.25
CA ALA A 88 -15.71 -4.50 -14.49
C ALA A 88 -15.56 -4.76 -12.98
N ASP A 89 -15.41 -6.03 -12.59
CA ASP A 89 -15.24 -6.41 -11.19
C ASP A 89 -13.96 -5.80 -10.61
N SER A 90 -12.87 -5.83 -11.39
CA SER A 90 -11.61 -5.18 -10.98
C SER A 90 -11.76 -3.67 -10.82
N PHE A 91 -12.50 -3.01 -11.74
CA PHE A 91 -12.78 -1.58 -11.63
C PHE A 91 -13.53 -1.26 -10.35
N TYR A 92 -14.65 -1.95 -10.08
CA TYR A 92 -15.47 -1.67 -8.92
C TYR A 92 -14.77 -2.00 -7.59
N CYS A 93 -14.03 -3.09 -7.53
CA CYS A 93 -13.25 -3.45 -6.35
C CYS A 93 -12.14 -2.43 -6.07
N PHE A 94 -11.42 -2.02 -7.11
CA PHE A 94 -10.38 -0.97 -7.05
C PHE A 94 -10.98 0.37 -6.64
N GLU A 95 -12.09 0.76 -7.25
CA GLU A 95 -12.81 1.99 -6.93
C GLU A 95 -13.22 2.03 -5.46
N LEU A 96 -13.84 0.95 -4.97
CA LEU A 96 -14.26 0.84 -3.57
C LEU A 96 -13.08 0.98 -2.60
N LEU A 97 -11.99 0.28 -2.88
CA LEU A 97 -10.80 0.30 -2.04
C LEU A 97 -10.17 1.71 -2.01
N VAL A 98 -9.90 2.29 -3.19
CA VAL A 98 -9.21 3.57 -3.29
C VAL A 98 -10.07 4.73 -2.78
N THR A 99 -11.37 4.72 -3.03
CA THR A 99 -12.25 5.79 -2.51
C THR A 99 -12.47 5.70 -1.00
N LYS A 100 -12.47 4.51 -0.42
CA LYS A 100 -12.56 4.32 1.05
C LYS A 100 -11.42 5.00 1.78
N VAL A 101 -10.24 5.06 1.18
CA VAL A 101 -9.03 5.68 1.77
C VAL A 101 -8.62 6.97 1.06
N GLY A 102 -9.49 7.54 0.23
CA GLY A 102 -9.20 8.58 -0.76
C GLY A 102 -8.39 9.77 -0.26
N ASP A 103 -8.56 10.16 1.00
CA ASP A 103 -7.87 11.33 1.58
C ASP A 103 -6.34 11.19 1.61
N ILE A 104 -5.80 9.95 1.65
CA ILE A 104 -4.35 9.74 1.60
C ILE A 104 -3.73 9.98 0.22
N TYR A 105 -4.55 10.13 -0.83
CA TYR A 105 -4.11 10.40 -2.20
C TYR A 105 -4.33 11.85 -2.63
N ILE A 106 -4.89 12.69 -1.75
CA ILE A 106 -5.19 14.10 -2.04
C ILE A 106 -4.12 14.95 -1.35
N SER A 107 -3.18 15.50 -2.12
CA SER A 107 -2.02 16.26 -1.59
C SER A 107 -2.43 17.46 -0.72
N ASP A 108 -3.52 18.13 -1.06
CA ASP A 108 -4.03 19.24 -0.24
C ASP A 108 -4.48 18.82 1.17
N LYS A 109 -4.69 17.50 1.36
CA LYS A 109 -5.08 16.90 2.64
C LYS A 109 -3.94 16.28 3.42
N ASP A 110 -2.72 16.21 2.90
CA ASP A 110 -1.58 15.46 3.48
C ASP A 110 -1.38 15.72 4.98
N TYR A 111 -1.51 16.95 5.41
CA TYR A 111 -1.36 17.38 6.82
C TYR A 111 -2.69 17.54 7.55
N SER A 112 -3.81 17.19 6.94
CA SER A 112 -5.10 17.12 7.63
C SER A 112 -5.15 15.90 8.56
N GLU A 113 -6.17 15.81 9.41
CA GLU A 113 -6.38 14.67 10.31
C GLU A 113 -6.50 13.34 9.56
N THR A 114 -7.04 13.35 8.34
CA THR A 114 -7.25 12.16 7.52
C THR A 114 -6.14 11.91 6.48
N GLY A 115 -5.20 12.87 6.35
CA GLY A 115 -4.16 12.87 5.33
C GLY A 115 -3.01 11.91 5.60
N LEU A 116 -2.28 11.59 4.53
CA LEU A 116 -1.22 10.59 4.56
C LEU A 116 -0.11 10.95 5.56
N GLN A 117 0.38 12.19 5.53
CA GLN A 117 1.49 12.60 6.40
C GLN A 117 1.15 12.48 7.89
N THR A 118 -0.08 12.84 8.27
CA THR A 118 -0.56 12.70 9.65
C THR A 118 -0.60 11.23 10.07
N ARG A 119 -1.07 10.34 9.20
CA ARG A 119 -1.10 8.89 9.44
C ARG A 119 0.30 8.28 9.56
N LEU A 120 1.25 8.71 8.72
CA LEU A 120 2.64 8.25 8.81
C LEU A 120 3.32 8.72 10.11
N ASN A 121 3.05 9.94 10.54
CA ASN A 121 3.51 10.43 11.84
C ASN A 121 2.88 9.64 13.01
N TYR A 122 1.65 9.17 12.84
CA TYR A 122 1.02 8.31 13.83
C TYR A 122 1.68 6.91 13.90
N VAL A 123 2.06 6.29 12.77
CA VAL A 123 2.89 5.07 12.77
C VAL A 123 4.20 5.28 13.56
N LYS A 124 4.86 6.40 13.33
CA LYS A 124 6.08 6.79 14.08
C LYS A 124 5.81 6.94 15.59
N PHE A 125 4.66 7.51 15.96
CA PHE A 125 4.24 7.67 17.34
C PHE A 125 3.94 6.32 18.00
N ILE A 126 3.27 5.39 17.31
CA ILE A 126 3.05 4.02 17.77
C ILE A 126 4.40 3.35 18.04
N LEU A 127 5.31 3.34 17.06
CA LEU A 127 6.63 2.73 17.23
C LEU A 127 7.37 3.28 18.46
N LYS A 128 7.38 4.61 18.62
CA LYS A 128 8.00 5.28 19.77
C LYS A 128 7.42 4.82 21.10
N THR A 129 6.13 4.49 21.13
CA THR A 129 5.42 4.10 22.34
C THR A 129 5.69 2.64 22.71
N ILE A 130 5.64 1.73 21.73
CA ILE A 130 5.70 0.29 21.99
C ILE A 130 7.11 -0.32 21.82
N ASP A 131 8.03 0.35 21.11
CA ASP A 131 9.42 -0.09 20.93
C ASP A 131 10.36 1.12 20.83
N TYR A 132 10.57 1.79 21.96
CA TYR A 132 11.42 2.99 22.03
C TYR A 132 12.87 2.71 21.63
N GLU A 133 13.40 1.52 21.90
CA GLU A 133 14.78 1.15 21.52
C GLU A 133 14.94 1.14 20.01
N LEU A 134 14.01 0.47 19.29
CA LEU A 134 14.01 0.46 17.82
C LEU A 134 13.80 1.87 17.24
N TYR A 135 12.87 2.65 17.82
CA TYR A 135 12.65 4.03 17.42
C TYR A 135 13.92 4.88 17.57
N SER A 136 14.64 4.75 18.70
CA SER A 136 15.89 5.48 18.96
C SER A 136 16.98 5.09 17.98
N ALA A 137 17.17 3.80 17.73
CA ALA A 137 18.16 3.29 16.79
C ALA A 137 17.93 3.81 15.37
N LEU A 138 16.67 3.85 14.88
CA LEU A 138 16.33 4.41 13.57
C LEU A 138 16.62 5.91 13.49
N ASN A 139 16.34 6.67 14.56
CA ASN A 139 16.69 8.09 14.60
C ASN A 139 18.21 8.33 14.61
N GLU A 140 18.96 7.53 15.36
CA GLU A 140 20.44 7.59 15.38
C GLU A 140 21.04 7.28 14.02
N ALA A 141 20.47 6.29 13.29
CA ALA A 141 20.78 5.99 11.92
C ALA A 141 20.25 7.05 10.92
N LYS A 142 19.57 8.11 11.39
CA LYS A 142 18.96 9.18 10.56
C LYS A 142 17.90 8.66 9.58
N VAL A 143 17.21 7.59 9.93
CA VAL A 143 16.10 7.01 9.15
C VAL A 143 14.78 7.51 9.70
N ASP A 144 14.00 8.23 8.89
CA ASP A 144 12.65 8.64 9.28
C ASP A 144 11.64 7.53 8.96
N VAL A 145 11.03 6.99 10.00
CA VAL A 145 9.99 5.95 9.91
C VAL A 145 8.84 6.37 8.98
N ALA A 146 8.46 7.66 8.98
CA ALA A 146 7.39 8.15 8.11
C ALA A 146 7.74 8.02 6.63
N LEU A 147 8.99 8.31 6.24
CA LEU A 147 9.43 8.15 4.85
C LEU A 147 9.48 6.68 4.42
N VAL A 148 9.91 5.80 5.33
CA VAL A 148 9.94 4.36 5.05
C VAL A 148 8.53 3.80 4.90
N ALA A 149 7.66 4.12 5.83
CA ALA A 149 6.27 3.65 5.84
C ALA A 149 5.42 4.25 4.70
N PHE A 150 5.85 5.33 4.05
CA PHE A 150 5.11 5.99 2.97
C PHE A 150 4.67 5.01 1.88
N ARG A 151 5.60 4.24 1.31
CA ARG A 151 5.32 3.26 0.25
C ARG A 151 4.44 2.11 0.76
N TRP A 152 4.73 1.60 1.95
CA TRP A 152 3.95 0.52 2.56
C TRP A 152 2.49 0.93 2.78
N TYR A 153 2.31 2.12 3.31
CA TYR A 153 0.99 2.64 3.67
C TYR A 153 0.16 3.02 2.44
N SER A 154 0.75 3.81 1.53
CA SER A 154 0.04 4.32 0.35
C SER A 154 -0.26 3.25 -0.70
N LEU A 155 0.52 2.16 -0.74
CA LEU A 155 0.37 1.07 -1.71
C LEU A 155 -0.06 -0.26 -1.06
N PHE A 156 -0.44 -0.26 0.21
CA PHE A 156 -0.88 -1.45 0.93
C PHE A 156 0.11 -2.62 0.81
N PHE A 157 1.42 -2.31 0.91
CA PHE A 157 2.52 -3.28 0.75
C PHE A 157 2.56 -4.00 -0.61
N SER A 158 1.84 -3.52 -1.64
CA SER A 158 1.76 -4.22 -2.92
C SER A 158 3.10 -4.32 -3.67
N GLN A 159 4.08 -3.49 -3.35
CA GLN A 159 5.42 -3.51 -3.96
C GLN A 159 6.48 -4.27 -3.13
N GLU A 160 6.11 -4.77 -1.95
CA GLU A 160 7.07 -5.40 -1.03
C GLU A 160 7.18 -6.93 -1.24
N PHE A 161 6.13 -7.54 -1.79
CA PHE A 161 6.00 -8.99 -1.93
C PHE A 161 5.66 -9.38 -3.37
N SER A 162 5.82 -10.66 -3.73
CA SER A 162 5.25 -11.19 -4.95
C SER A 162 3.74 -10.92 -4.99
N ILE A 163 3.13 -10.99 -6.17
CA ILE A 163 1.68 -10.76 -6.28
C ILE A 163 0.88 -11.74 -5.42
N LYS A 164 1.34 -12.99 -5.31
CA LYS A 164 0.73 -14.01 -4.44
C LYS A 164 0.94 -13.72 -2.96
N GLY A 165 2.12 -13.24 -2.59
CA GLY A 165 2.43 -12.77 -1.24
C GLY A 165 1.56 -11.58 -0.86
N THR A 166 1.40 -10.61 -1.76
CA THR A 166 0.52 -9.45 -1.59
C THR A 166 -0.94 -9.88 -1.39
N MET A 167 -1.46 -10.78 -2.23
CA MET A 167 -2.84 -11.30 -2.08
C MET A 167 -3.03 -11.94 -0.70
N ARG A 168 -2.08 -12.77 -0.26
CA ARG A 168 -2.13 -13.39 1.07
C ARG A 168 -2.12 -12.36 2.20
N LEU A 169 -1.33 -11.28 2.08
CA LEU A 169 -1.33 -10.19 3.06
C LEU A 169 -2.67 -9.43 3.05
N TRP A 170 -3.25 -9.24 1.87
CA TRP A 170 -4.52 -8.54 1.70
C TRP A 170 -5.72 -9.33 2.21
N ASP A 171 -5.65 -10.67 2.30
CA ASP A 171 -6.68 -11.47 2.99
C ASP A 171 -6.83 -11.00 4.45
N TYR A 172 -5.71 -10.66 5.12
CA TYR A 172 -5.75 -10.08 6.46
C TYR A 172 -6.19 -8.62 6.43
N LEU A 173 -5.61 -7.79 5.55
CA LEU A 173 -5.90 -6.36 5.48
C LEU A 173 -7.39 -6.09 5.21
N LEU A 174 -7.97 -6.80 4.25
CA LEU A 174 -9.35 -6.56 3.82
C LEU A 174 -10.39 -7.26 4.70
N SER A 175 -9.97 -8.16 5.59
CA SER A 175 -10.86 -8.79 6.58
C SER A 175 -11.15 -7.89 7.78
N HIS A 176 -10.47 -6.74 7.92
CA HIS A 176 -10.65 -5.81 9.02
C HIS A 176 -11.51 -4.61 8.61
N ASP A 177 -12.40 -4.16 9.49
CA ASP A 177 -13.28 -3.02 9.24
C ASP A 177 -12.49 -1.70 9.16
N ASP A 178 -11.52 -1.51 10.06
CA ASP A 178 -10.63 -0.36 10.07
C ASP A 178 -9.31 -0.66 9.33
N ILE A 179 -9.29 -0.31 8.05
CA ILE A 179 -8.14 -0.49 7.17
C ILE A 179 -6.92 0.29 7.65
N PHE A 180 -7.13 1.47 8.23
CA PHE A 180 -6.04 2.32 8.67
C PHE A 180 -5.40 1.83 9.96
N HIS A 181 -6.21 1.36 10.91
CA HIS A 181 -5.69 0.69 12.09
C HIS A 181 -4.84 -0.52 11.68
N PHE A 182 -5.34 -1.33 10.78
CA PHE A 182 -4.61 -2.53 10.36
C PHE A 182 -3.33 -2.21 9.57
N LEU A 183 -3.32 -1.15 8.75
CA LEU A 183 -2.11 -0.66 8.10
C LEU A 183 -1.05 -0.20 9.13
N ASN A 184 -1.47 0.44 10.21
CA ASN A 184 -0.56 0.78 11.31
C ASN A 184 0.06 -0.48 11.92
N VAL A 185 -0.76 -1.49 12.23
CA VAL A 185 -0.29 -2.79 12.74
C VAL A 185 0.71 -3.42 11.78
N LEU A 186 0.42 -3.45 10.48
CA LEU A 186 1.31 -4.03 9.46
C LEU A 186 2.65 -3.27 9.36
N CYS A 187 2.64 -1.94 9.41
CA CYS A 187 3.89 -1.15 9.41
C CYS A 187 4.77 -1.51 10.61
N ILE A 188 4.18 -1.65 11.79
CA ILE A 188 4.93 -2.06 12.99
C ILE A 188 5.40 -3.51 12.87
N CYS A 189 4.58 -4.42 12.35
CA CYS A 189 5.00 -5.80 12.10
C CYS A 189 6.20 -5.87 11.15
N ALA A 190 6.21 -5.07 10.08
CA ALA A 190 7.32 -5.00 9.14
C ALA A 190 8.62 -4.52 9.82
N LEU A 191 8.55 -3.46 10.62
CA LEU A 191 9.69 -2.95 11.38
C LEU A 191 10.18 -4.00 12.41
N LYS A 192 9.28 -4.60 13.18
CA LYS A 192 9.65 -5.62 14.18
C LYS A 192 10.13 -6.93 13.54
N ALA A 193 9.71 -7.29 12.33
CA ALA A 193 10.23 -8.45 11.61
C ALA A 193 11.72 -8.28 11.25
N LYS A 194 12.15 -7.06 10.94
CA LYS A 194 13.54 -6.70 10.63
C LYS A 194 14.32 -6.12 11.82
N ARG A 195 13.73 -6.13 13.03
CA ARG A 195 14.26 -5.43 14.22
C ARG A 195 15.75 -5.67 14.45
N LYS A 196 16.23 -6.90 14.33
CA LYS A 196 17.64 -7.25 14.56
C LYS A 196 18.58 -6.52 13.59
N GLN A 197 18.21 -6.38 12.32
CA GLN A 197 18.99 -5.65 11.32
C GLN A 197 18.87 -4.14 11.51
N LEU A 198 17.71 -3.65 11.95
CA LEU A 198 17.43 -2.24 12.14
C LEU A 198 18.12 -1.62 13.37
N LEU A 199 18.64 -2.45 14.27
CA LEU A 199 19.45 -2.01 15.42
C LEU A 199 20.93 -1.79 15.06
N SER A 200 21.32 -1.86 13.79
CA SER A 200 22.74 -1.77 13.38
C SER A 200 23.33 -0.37 13.47
N HIS A 201 22.54 0.68 13.65
CA HIS A 201 22.96 2.10 13.66
C HIS A 201 23.62 2.60 12.35
N ASP A 202 23.85 1.74 11.36
CA ASP A 202 24.38 2.14 10.04
C ASP A 202 23.24 2.46 9.06
N PHE A 203 23.22 3.67 8.52
CA PHE A 203 22.17 4.13 7.61
C PHE A 203 21.99 3.21 6.39
N SER A 204 23.10 2.76 5.77
CA SER A 204 23.06 1.95 4.55
C SER A 204 22.50 0.55 4.82
N GLU A 205 22.95 -0.09 5.91
CA GLU A 205 22.44 -1.40 6.34
C GLU A 205 20.95 -1.34 6.69
N VAL A 206 20.54 -0.34 7.46
CA VAL A 206 19.13 -0.12 7.83
C VAL A 206 18.27 0.11 6.59
N MET A 207 18.70 0.98 5.67
CA MET A 207 17.94 1.24 4.44
C MET A 207 17.85 0.02 3.54
N THR A 208 18.91 -0.76 3.41
CA THR A 208 18.90 -2.03 2.67
C THR A 208 17.89 -3.01 3.28
N ALA A 209 17.94 -3.20 4.60
CA ALA A 209 16.98 -4.07 5.27
C ALA A 209 15.52 -3.64 5.10
N LEU A 210 15.25 -2.32 5.04
CA LEU A 210 13.90 -1.76 4.87
C LEU A 210 13.41 -1.77 3.41
N GLN A 211 14.31 -1.90 2.45
CA GLN A 211 13.97 -1.96 1.02
C GLN A 211 13.88 -3.39 0.47
N GLU A 212 14.50 -4.33 1.16
CA GLU A 212 14.59 -5.73 0.73
C GLU A 212 13.61 -6.62 1.51
N PHE A 213 12.32 -6.49 1.18
CA PHE A 213 11.31 -7.45 1.60
C PHE A 213 11.14 -8.54 0.54
N SER A 214 10.79 -9.74 1.01
CA SER A 214 10.49 -10.89 0.16
C SER A 214 9.37 -11.73 0.78
N ASP A 215 8.84 -12.69 0.03
CA ASP A 215 7.80 -13.59 0.55
C ASP A 215 8.25 -14.40 1.78
N SER A 216 9.57 -14.56 2.00
CA SER A 216 10.09 -15.19 3.22
C SER A 216 9.86 -14.36 4.48
N ASP A 217 9.72 -13.03 4.35
CA ASP A 217 9.44 -12.12 5.47
C ASP A 217 7.95 -12.09 5.83
N LEU A 218 7.08 -12.51 4.91
CA LEU A 218 5.62 -12.43 5.08
C LEU A 218 5.10 -13.28 6.24
N SER A 219 5.56 -14.53 6.35
CA SER A 219 5.09 -15.42 7.43
C SER A 219 5.53 -14.94 8.83
N PRO A 220 6.77 -14.51 9.05
CA PRO A 220 7.17 -13.84 10.30
C PRO A 220 6.37 -12.56 10.61
N MET A 221 6.06 -11.76 9.59
CA MET A 221 5.24 -10.56 9.73
C MET A 221 3.82 -10.89 10.19
N ILE A 222 3.15 -11.82 9.48
CA ILE A 222 1.79 -12.26 9.79
C ILE A 222 1.70 -12.84 11.21
N ALA A 223 2.70 -13.63 11.62
CA ALA A 223 2.74 -14.22 12.96
C ALA A 223 2.74 -13.18 14.10
N LYS A 224 3.21 -11.96 13.82
CA LYS A 224 3.26 -10.85 14.78
C LYS A 224 1.99 -10.01 14.85
N ILE A 225 1.07 -10.15 13.90
CA ILE A 225 -0.10 -9.26 13.80
C ILE A 225 -0.87 -9.24 15.12
N LYS A 226 -1.21 -10.42 15.67
CA LYS A 226 -2.01 -10.52 16.91
C LYS A 226 -1.27 -9.96 18.14
N GLU A 227 0.04 -10.16 18.21
CA GLU A 227 0.88 -9.63 19.28
C GLU A 227 0.90 -8.09 19.22
N ILE A 228 1.20 -7.52 18.04
CA ILE A 228 1.30 -6.08 17.86
C ILE A 228 -0.03 -5.38 18.03
N ASP A 229 -1.10 -5.97 17.51
CA ASP A 229 -2.45 -5.44 17.68
C ASP A 229 -2.84 -5.39 19.18
N GLY A 230 -2.49 -6.44 19.92
CA GLY A 230 -2.65 -6.48 21.37
C GLY A 230 -1.82 -5.42 22.10
N GLU A 231 -0.54 -5.22 21.72
CA GLU A 231 0.30 -4.16 22.29
C GLU A 231 -0.26 -2.76 22.05
N ILE A 232 -0.81 -2.51 20.85
CA ILE A 232 -1.46 -1.22 20.52
C ILE A 232 -2.73 -1.05 21.37
N GLU A 233 -3.55 -2.08 21.50
CA GLU A 233 -4.78 -2.03 22.31
C GLU A 233 -4.50 -1.82 23.81
N GLU A 234 -3.43 -2.43 24.36
CA GLU A 234 -2.99 -2.18 25.75
C GLU A 234 -2.64 -0.71 26.01
N HIS A 235 -2.18 0.00 24.98
CA HIS A 235 -1.81 1.42 25.05
C HIS A 235 -2.87 2.35 24.45
N LYS A 236 -4.10 1.88 24.20
CA LYS A 236 -5.14 2.61 23.46
C LYS A 236 -5.46 4.00 24.01
N ASP A 237 -5.47 4.18 25.33
CA ASP A 237 -5.76 5.48 25.95
C ASP A 237 -4.69 6.52 25.60
N PHE A 238 -3.46 6.09 25.36
CA PHE A 238 -2.34 6.94 24.95
C PHE A 238 -2.22 7.05 23.42
N LEU A 239 -2.50 5.94 22.72
CA LEU A 239 -2.43 5.81 21.26
C LEU A 239 -3.78 6.12 20.57
N ASP A 240 -4.71 6.85 21.21
CA ASP A 240 -5.93 7.28 20.55
C ASP A 240 -5.61 8.26 19.42
N TYR A 241 -6.00 7.90 18.18
CA TYR A 241 -5.69 8.68 16.98
C TYR A 241 -6.32 10.08 17.01
N ASN A 242 -7.53 10.21 17.52
CA ASN A 242 -8.20 11.50 17.61
C ASN A 242 -7.46 12.41 18.59
N THR A 243 -7.04 11.88 19.73
CA THR A 243 -6.20 12.62 20.67
C THR A 243 -4.85 12.99 20.08
N PHE A 244 -4.22 12.08 19.28
CA PHE A 244 -2.96 12.36 18.60
C PHE A 244 -3.08 13.52 17.61
N THR A 245 -4.11 13.55 16.77
CA THR A 245 -4.31 14.61 15.77
C THR A 245 -4.58 15.99 16.38
N HIS A 246 -5.12 16.04 17.61
CA HIS A 246 -5.39 17.27 18.34
C HIS A 246 -4.25 17.73 19.29
N ARG A 247 -3.18 16.94 19.42
CA ARG A 247 -1.95 17.34 20.14
C ARG A 247 -1.12 18.27 19.24
N LYS A 248 -1.43 19.57 19.23
CA LYS A 248 -0.61 20.61 18.59
C LYS A 248 0.29 21.30 19.61
#